data_7f0a1312dd7f315efd0e22a0d7c1977e
#
_entry.id   7f0a1312dd7f315efd0e22a0d7c1977e
#
_cell.length_a   1.000
_cell.length_b   1.000
_cell.length_c   1.000
_cell.angle_alpha   90.00
_cell.angle_beta   90.00
_cell.angle_gamma   90.00
#
_symmetry.space_group_name_H-M   'P 1'
#
loop_
_entity.id
_entity.type
_entity.pdbx_description
1 polymer ?
#
loop_
_entity_poly.entity_id
_entity_poly.type
_entity_poly.pdbx_seq_one_letter_code
_entity_poly.pdbx_strand_id
1 'polypeptide(L)'
;MYGCGCFHFGNSHSCYFIMYFKMAHRKYTLTEIADINKSTINKSDNFSEIIYLDTSSITENYISGTCTMSLTDAPSRAQRKVESNTIVYSTVRPRLKHYGIIVSPPDNLIVSTGFVTIDIKKEYSDTIDARYLYLLLTQPCITEYIACIADSAVSAYPSFNPSDIMGIKFSFPNIEIQKSIADVWSNFENKIALNRRINDNLPLPDHSSRVAIIRHAA
;
A
#
# COMPACT_ATOMS: atom_id res chain seq x y z
N MET A 1 -6.11 27.57 -18.35
CA MET A 1 -7.51 27.14 -18.45
C MET A 1 -7.50 25.71 -18.99
N TYR A 2 -7.49 24.71 -18.13
CA TYR A 2 -7.70 23.32 -18.53
C TYR A 2 -8.90 22.80 -17.73
N GLY A 3 -10.00 22.62 -18.46
CA GLY A 3 -11.23 22.09 -17.93
C GLY A 3 -11.07 20.61 -17.61
N CYS A 4 -11.13 20.28 -16.34
CA CYS A 4 -11.26 18.91 -15.87
C CYS A 4 -12.69 18.47 -16.17
N GLY A 5 -12.87 17.66 -17.22
CA GLY A 5 -14.15 17.05 -17.55
C GLY A 5 -14.58 16.12 -16.42
N CYS A 6 -15.68 16.46 -15.75
CA CYS A 6 -16.34 15.56 -14.81
C CYS A 6 -16.80 14.32 -15.57
N PHE A 7 -16.09 13.22 -15.42
CA PHE A 7 -16.60 11.91 -15.81
C PHE A 7 -17.73 11.51 -14.87
N HIS A 8 -18.92 11.43 -15.40
CA HIS A 8 -20.08 10.85 -14.75
C HIS A 8 -19.85 9.34 -14.60
N PHE A 9 -19.38 8.90 -13.45
CA PHE A 9 -19.44 7.50 -13.10
C PHE A 9 -20.79 7.20 -12.43
N GLY A 10 -21.64 6.53 -13.16
CA GLY A 10 -22.85 5.92 -12.62
C GLY A 10 -22.46 4.77 -11.67
N ASN A 11 -22.43 5.04 -10.39
CA ASN A 11 -22.83 4.21 -9.26
C ASN A 11 -22.55 4.99 -7.97
N SER A 12 -23.61 5.49 -7.38
CA SER A 12 -23.66 6.52 -6.35
C SER A 12 -23.18 6.13 -4.94
N HIS A 13 -22.64 4.94 -4.72
CA HIS A 13 -22.32 4.47 -3.36
C HIS A 13 -20.87 4.72 -2.92
N SER A 14 -19.95 4.93 -3.82
CA SER A 14 -18.54 5.18 -3.47
C SER A 14 -18.22 6.66 -3.18
N CYS A 15 -18.98 7.59 -3.75
CA CYS A 15 -18.83 9.04 -3.51
C CYS A 15 -19.41 9.52 -2.18
N TYR A 16 -20.32 8.78 -1.56
CA TYR A 16 -20.96 9.21 -0.31
C TYR A 16 -20.04 9.19 0.90
N PHE A 17 -19.00 8.37 0.90
CA PHE A 17 -18.03 8.35 1.99
C PHE A 17 -17.19 9.64 2.06
N ILE A 18 -16.97 10.30 0.93
CA ILE A 18 -16.25 11.59 0.85
C ILE A 18 -17.13 12.77 1.28
N MET A 19 -18.45 12.69 1.14
CA MET A 19 -19.38 13.79 1.42
C MET A 19 -19.80 13.95 2.88
N TYR A 20 -19.63 12.91 3.72
CA TYR A 20 -20.15 12.95 5.10
C TYR A 20 -19.26 13.68 6.10
N PHE A 21 -18.05 14.09 5.73
CA PHE A 21 -17.13 14.79 6.61
C PHE A 21 -17.03 16.30 6.35
N LYS A 22 -18.13 17.03 6.50
CA LYS A 22 -18.16 18.50 6.48
C LYS A 22 -17.77 19.14 7.82
N MET A 23 -17.04 18.45 8.68
CA MET A 23 -16.41 19.04 9.87
C MET A 23 -15.03 19.59 9.49
N ALA A 24 -14.60 20.65 10.17
CA ALA A 24 -13.37 21.39 9.89
C ALA A 24 -12.13 20.46 9.82
N HIS A 25 -11.88 19.91 8.63
CA HIS A 25 -10.72 19.05 8.40
C HIS A 25 -9.55 19.93 7.95
N ARG A 26 -8.39 19.73 8.57
CA ARG A 26 -7.16 20.29 8.04
C ARG A 26 -6.79 19.56 6.77
N LYS A 27 -6.50 20.30 5.72
CA LYS A 27 -6.03 19.78 4.44
C LYS A 27 -4.52 19.94 4.38
N TYR A 28 -3.84 18.86 4.05
CA TYR A 28 -2.40 18.85 3.86
C TYR A 28 -2.06 18.23 2.52
N THR A 29 -1.00 18.69 1.89
CA THR A 29 -0.36 17.96 0.79
C THR A 29 0.48 16.83 1.34
N LEU A 30 0.68 15.76 0.54
CA LEU A 30 1.53 14.64 0.97
C LEU A 30 2.95 15.12 1.31
N THR A 31 3.49 16.08 0.55
CA THR A 31 4.82 16.69 0.80
C THR A 31 4.94 17.36 2.17
N GLU A 32 3.86 17.98 2.65
CA GLU A 32 3.88 18.65 3.96
C GLU A 32 4.03 17.63 5.08
N ILE A 33 3.34 16.50 5.00
CA ILE A 33 3.15 15.57 6.12
C ILE A 33 4.04 14.33 6.08
N ALA A 34 4.65 14.02 4.93
CA ALA A 34 5.41 12.80 4.77
C ALA A 34 6.75 13.03 4.07
N ASP A 35 7.74 12.24 4.47
CA ASP A 35 9.00 12.08 3.78
C ASP A 35 8.87 10.92 2.78
N ILE A 36 9.38 11.14 1.58
CA ILE A 36 9.33 10.15 0.50
C ILE A 36 10.74 9.63 0.24
N ASN A 37 10.87 8.29 0.23
CA ASN A 37 12.15 7.62 -0.02
C ASN A 37 13.25 8.06 0.95
N LYS A 38 12.92 8.20 2.22
CA LYS A 38 13.75 8.78 3.28
C LYS A 38 15.08 8.06 3.47
N SER A 39 15.06 6.74 3.40
CA SER A 39 16.23 5.92 3.78
C SER A 39 16.57 4.87 2.73
N THR A 40 17.87 4.78 2.42
CA THR A 40 18.44 3.74 1.57
C THR A 40 19.60 3.05 2.28
N ILE A 41 19.94 1.83 1.86
CA ILE A 41 21.14 1.15 2.33
C ILE A 41 22.37 2.00 1.98
N ASN A 42 23.25 2.11 2.93
CA ASN A 42 24.54 2.80 2.76
C ASN A 42 25.70 1.91 3.28
N LYS A 43 26.92 2.36 3.03
CA LYS A 43 28.14 1.59 3.38
C LYS A 43 28.34 1.38 4.91
N SER A 44 27.65 2.13 5.74
CA SER A 44 27.69 1.96 7.20
C SER A 44 26.70 0.93 7.73
N ASP A 45 25.79 0.48 6.89
CA ASP A 45 24.83 -0.58 7.26
C ASP A 45 25.54 -1.94 7.17
N ASN A 46 25.84 -2.54 8.32
CA ASN A 46 26.55 -3.82 8.43
C ASN A 46 25.59 -5.02 8.33
N PHE A 47 24.79 -5.08 7.27
CA PHE A 47 23.92 -6.24 7.02
C PHE A 47 24.76 -7.37 6.39
N SER A 48 24.89 -8.49 7.08
CA SER A 48 25.39 -9.74 6.48
C SER A 48 24.32 -10.38 5.60
N GLU A 49 23.07 -10.27 6.01
CA GLU A 49 21.90 -10.84 5.35
C GLU A 49 20.74 -9.84 5.39
N ILE A 50 19.99 -9.78 4.31
CA ILE A 50 18.79 -8.96 4.20
C ILE A 50 17.56 -9.81 3.89
N ILE A 51 16.41 -9.32 4.32
CA ILE A 51 15.10 -9.81 3.90
C ILE A 51 14.59 -8.88 2.82
N TYR A 52 14.51 -9.38 1.59
CA TYR A 52 14.13 -8.56 0.43
C TYR A 52 12.65 -8.72 0.08
N LEU A 53 11.95 -7.59 -0.06
CA LEU A 53 10.57 -7.52 -0.55
C LEU A 53 10.56 -6.88 -1.95
N ASP A 54 10.21 -7.66 -2.96
CA ASP A 54 10.00 -7.16 -4.31
C ASP A 54 8.58 -6.60 -4.50
N THR A 55 8.41 -5.76 -5.53
CA THR A 55 7.13 -5.12 -5.84
C THR A 55 6.01 -6.12 -6.14
N SER A 56 6.33 -7.22 -6.81
CA SER A 56 5.36 -8.28 -7.13
C SER A 56 4.96 -9.14 -5.92
N SER A 57 5.70 -9.06 -4.83
CA SER A 57 5.47 -9.89 -3.64
C SER A 57 4.47 -9.29 -2.65
N ILE A 58 3.89 -8.13 -2.96
CA ILE A 58 2.84 -7.52 -2.16
C ILE A 58 1.67 -7.09 -3.04
N THR A 59 0.45 -7.34 -2.59
CA THR A 59 -0.77 -6.91 -3.26
C THR A 59 -1.84 -6.60 -2.21
N GLU A 60 -2.38 -5.37 -2.22
CA GLU A 60 -3.42 -4.94 -1.27
C GLU A 60 -3.06 -5.33 0.17
N ASN A 61 -1.87 -4.93 0.62
CA ASN A 61 -1.31 -5.21 1.95
C ASN A 61 -0.99 -6.68 2.26
N TYR A 62 -1.23 -7.61 1.34
CA TYR A 62 -0.86 -9.00 1.51
C TYR A 62 0.53 -9.28 0.94
N ILE A 63 1.46 -9.67 1.80
CA ILE A 63 2.81 -10.10 1.41
C ILE A 63 2.75 -11.61 1.15
N SER A 64 2.95 -12.00 -0.10
CA SER A 64 2.95 -13.41 -0.53
C SER A 64 4.26 -14.13 -0.21
N GLY A 65 5.34 -13.37 0.00
CA GLY A 65 6.64 -13.90 0.37
C GLY A 65 7.74 -12.85 0.35
N THR A 66 8.85 -13.17 0.99
CA THR A 66 10.11 -12.41 0.99
C THR A 66 11.26 -13.35 0.69
N CYS A 67 12.37 -12.82 0.19
CA CYS A 67 13.60 -13.59 -0.06
C CYS A 67 14.66 -13.17 0.93
N THR A 68 15.21 -14.13 1.68
CA THR A 68 16.37 -13.90 2.54
C THR A 68 17.64 -14.22 1.76
N MET A 69 18.59 -13.30 1.72
CA MET A 69 19.81 -13.42 0.92
C MET A 69 20.93 -12.57 1.50
N SER A 70 22.17 -12.86 1.12
CA SER A 70 23.29 -12.00 1.48
C SER A 70 23.18 -10.65 0.77
N LEU A 71 23.71 -9.59 1.37
CA LEU A 71 23.67 -8.26 0.75
C LEU A 71 24.44 -8.23 -0.60
N THR A 72 25.47 -9.08 -0.75
CA THR A 72 26.29 -9.20 -1.97
C THR A 72 25.53 -9.83 -3.12
N ASP A 73 24.58 -10.72 -2.84
CA ASP A 73 23.76 -11.41 -3.85
C ASP A 73 22.46 -10.68 -4.15
N ALA A 74 22.19 -9.59 -3.42
CA ALA A 74 20.97 -8.84 -3.55
C ALA A 74 20.88 -8.14 -4.92
N PRO A 75 19.69 -8.10 -5.53
CA PRO A 75 19.50 -7.35 -6.77
C PRO A 75 19.79 -5.87 -6.55
N SER A 76 20.31 -5.18 -7.56
CA SER A 76 20.69 -3.76 -7.49
C SER A 76 19.56 -2.83 -7.02
N ARG A 77 18.30 -3.26 -7.14
CA ARG A 77 17.13 -2.52 -6.67
C ARG A 77 16.75 -2.80 -5.21
N ALA A 78 17.44 -3.70 -4.51
CA ALA A 78 17.25 -3.94 -3.08
C ALA A 78 17.95 -2.85 -2.26
N GLN A 79 17.34 -1.67 -2.17
CA GLN A 79 18.04 -0.51 -1.59
C GLN A 79 17.25 0.28 -0.56
N ARG A 80 15.91 0.22 -0.55
CA ARG A 80 15.13 1.07 0.34
C ARG A 80 14.94 0.41 1.70
N LYS A 81 15.28 1.16 2.75
CA LYS A 81 15.00 0.78 4.12
C LYS A 81 13.58 1.22 4.49
N VAL A 82 12.95 0.47 5.38
CA VAL A 82 11.61 0.77 5.90
C VAL A 82 11.65 0.79 7.42
N GLU A 83 10.82 1.63 7.99
CA GLU A 83 10.61 1.75 9.43
C GLU A 83 9.20 1.23 9.77
N SER A 84 8.86 1.22 11.06
CA SER A 84 7.50 0.88 11.47
C SER A 84 6.49 1.90 10.92
N ASN A 85 5.42 1.38 10.32
CA ASN A 85 4.37 2.14 9.65
C ASN A 85 4.77 2.85 8.35
N THR A 86 5.91 2.47 7.75
CA THR A 86 6.24 2.90 6.38
C THR A 86 5.20 2.36 5.40
N ILE A 87 4.61 3.25 4.61
CA ILE A 87 3.74 2.87 3.49
C ILE A 87 4.62 2.62 2.27
N VAL A 88 4.45 1.48 1.63
CA VAL A 88 5.11 1.14 0.36
C VAL A 88 4.08 1.14 -0.76
N TYR A 89 4.38 1.79 -1.86
CA TYR A 89 3.50 1.89 -3.02
C TYR A 89 4.31 1.67 -4.31
N SER A 90 3.94 0.69 -5.13
CA SER A 90 4.65 0.43 -6.38
C SER A 90 4.47 1.58 -7.37
N THR A 91 5.59 2.06 -7.91
CA THR A 91 5.57 3.11 -8.95
C THR A 91 5.18 2.57 -10.31
N VAL A 92 5.20 1.26 -10.51
CA VAL A 92 4.91 0.60 -11.79
C VAL A 92 3.53 -0.05 -11.73
N ARG A 93 2.74 0.17 -12.78
CA ARG A 93 1.40 -0.43 -12.97
C ARG A 93 0.51 -0.29 -11.72
N PRO A 94 0.13 0.91 -11.31
CA PRO A 94 -0.63 1.15 -10.07
C PRO A 94 -1.92 0.33 -9.95
N ARG A 95 -2.57 0.00 -11.09
CA ARG A 95 -3.78 -0.85 -11.11
C ARG A 95 -3.55 -2.27 -10.61
N LEU A 96 -2.30 -2.75 -10.54
CA LEU A 96 -1.99 -4.04 -9.92
C LEU A 96 -2.03 -3.99 -8.39
N LYS A 97 -2.17 -2.77 -7.82
CA LYS A 97 -2.37 -2.55 -6.38
C LYS A 97 -1.25 -3.15 -5.51
N HIS A 98 -0.01 -3.08 -6.01
CA HIS A 98 1.17 -3.49 -5.26
C HIS A 98 1.52 -2.39 -4.25
N TYR A 99 0.81 -2.36 -3.15
CA TYR A 99 1.00 -1.44 -2.05
C TYR A 99 0.69 -2.10 -0.70
N GLY A 100 1.22 -1.53 0.37
CA GLY A 100 0.96 -1.97 1.73
C GLY A 100 1.53 -1.03 2.77
N ILE A 101 1.26 -1.32 4.03
CA ILE A 101 1.88 -0.66 5.17
C ILE A 101 2.69 -1.69 5.96
N ILE A 102 3.95 -1.38 6.20
CA ILE A 102 4.87 -2.27 6.90
C ILE A 102 4.81 -1.96 8.39
N VAL A 103 4.28 -2.90 9.15
CA VAL A 103 4.15 -2.77 10.61
C VAL A 103 5.18 -3.65 11.27
N SER A 104 6.01 -3.06 12.15
CA SER A 104 7.06 -3.75 12.89
C SER A 104 8.02 -4.59 12.01
N PRO A 105 8.67 -3.98 11.01
CA PRO A 105 9.64 -4.69 10.18
C PRO A 105 10.84 -5.13 11.01
N PRO A 106 11.52 -6.23 10.65
CA PRO A 106 12.86 -6.48 11.14
C PRO A 106 13.84 -5.44 10.56
N ASP A 107 14.91 -5.15 11.28
CA ASP A 107 15.87 -4.09 10.92
C ASP A 107 16.53 -4.29 9.54
N ASN A 108 16.66 -5.55 9.11
CA ASN A 108 17.22 -5.95 7.83
C ASN A 108 16.18 -6.13 6.72
N LEU A 109 14.94 -5.65 6.90
CA LEU A 109 13.95 -5.65 5.82
C LEU A 109 14.27 -4.53 4.82
N ILE A 110 14.50 -4.93 3.59
CA ILE A 110 14.83 -4.05 2.47
C ILE A 110 13.79 -4.23 1.38
N VAL A 111 13.26 -3.12 0.88
CA VAL A 111 12.29 -3.15 -0.22
C VAL A 111 12.89 -2.64 -1.52
N SER A 112 12.29 -3.04 -2.63
CA SER A 112 12.71 -2.67 -3.98
C SER A 112 12.65 -1.15 -4.20
N THR A 113 13.57 -0.61 -4.99
CA THR A 113 13.48 0.79 -5.51
C THR A 113 12.26 1.00 -6.41
N GLY A 114 11.60 -0.06 -6.86
CA GLY A 114 10.32 0.00 -7.55
C GLY A 114 9.13 0.45 -6.68
N PHE A 115 9.31 0.47 -5.35
CA PHE A 115 8.38 1.14 -4.45
C PHE A 115 8.76 2.60 -4.24
N VAL A 116 7.80 3.45 -4.03
CA VAL A 116 7.94 4.67 -3.23
C VAL A 116 7.65 4.31 -1.78
N THR A 117 8.54 4.72 -0.87
CA THR A 117 8.31 4.61 0.58
C THR A 117 7.83 5.95 1.10
N ILE A 118 6.82 5.93 1.95
CA ILE A 118 6.15 7.13 2.47
C ILE A 118 6.11 7.00 3.99
N ASP A 119 6.80 7.88 4.67
CA ASP A 119 6.94 7.92 6.12
C ASP A 119 6.35 9.21 6.66
N ILE A 120 5.46 9.14 7.65
CA ILE A 120 4.94 10.35 8.30
C ILE A 120 6.10 11.08 8.98
N LYS A 121 6.22 12.37 8.72
CA LYS A 121 7.21 13.22 9.37
C LYS A 121 6.97 13.26 10.88
N LYS A 122 8.04 13.28 11.64
CA LYS A 122 8.00 13.21 13.10
C LYS A 122 7.13 14.32 13.74
N GLU A 123 7.10 15.48 13.12
CA GLU A 123 6.29 16.63 13.58
C GLU A 123 4.78 16.43 13.42
N TYR A 124 4.36 15.47 12.57
CA TYR A 124 2.95 15.13 12.33
C TYR A 124 2.52 13.82 12.99
N SER A 125 3.41 13.10 13.68
CA SER A 125 3.11 11.80 14.29
C SER A 125 1.97 11.81 15.29
N ASP A 126 1.75 12.96 15.97
CA ASP A 126 0.66 13.13 16.92
C ASP A 126 -0.66 13.58 16.30
N THR A 127 -0.64 13.96 15.02
CA THR A 127 -1.82 14.50 14.31
C THR A 127 -2.27 13.64 13.16
N ILE A 128 -1.41 12.76 12.65
CA ILE A 128 -1.70 11.90 11.50
C ILE A 128 -1.30 10.45 11.81
N ASP A 129 -2.28 9.54 11.70
CA ASP A 129 -2.06 8.11 11.77
C ASP A 129 -1.65 7.59 10.37
N ALA A 130 -0.50 6.91 10.28
CA ALA A 130 0.02 6.39 9.02
C ALA A 130 -0.91 5.34 8.39
N ARG A 131 -1.63 4.55 9.20
CA ARG A 131 -2.61 3.57 8.71
C ARG A 131 -3.81 4.28 8.08
N TYR A 132 -4.22 5.42 8.65
CA TYR A 132 -5.28 6.24 8.06
C TYR A 132 -4.84 6.88 6.74
N LEU A 133 -3.60 7.40 6.67
CA LEU A 133 -3.03 7.87 5.40
C LEU A 133 -2.95 6.75 4.36
N TYR A 134 -2.55 5.55 4.77
CA TYR A 134 -2.57 4.38 3.89
C TYR A 134 -3.97 4.13 3.31
N LEU A 135 -5.01 4.18 4.13
CA LEU A 135 -6.40 4.02 3.65
C LEU A 135 -6.81 5.11 2.66
N LEU A 136 -6.35 6.35 2.86
CA LEU A 136 -6.62 7.43 1.92
C LEU A 136 -5.89 7.22 0.58
N LEU A 137 -4.60 6.85 0.63
CA LEU A 137 -3.77 6.61 -0.55
C LEU A 137 -4.25 5.44 -1.42
N THR A 138 -4.84 4.43 -0.78
CA THR A 138 -5.28 3.20 -1.46
C THR A 138 -6.74 3.22 -1.88
N GLN A 139 -7.44 4.35 -1.72
CA GLN A 139 -8.79 4.51 -2.24
C GLN A 139 -8.83 4.30 -3.76
N PRO A 140 -9.88 3.67 -4.29
CA PRO A 140 -10.00 3.40 -5.73
C PRO A 140 -9.84 4.65 -6.60
N CYS A 141 -10.38 5.79 -6.16
CA CYS A 141 -10.27 7.06 -6.90
C CYS A 141 -8.82 7.58 -6.94
N ILE A 142 -8.05 7.42 -5.87
CA ILE A 142 -6.64 7.82 -5.81
C ILE A 142 -5.78 6.86 -6.65
N THR A 143 -6.03 5.55 -6.52
CA THR A 143 -5.33 4.55 -7.33
C THR A 143 -5.56 4.78 -8.82
N GLU A 144 -6.80 5.09 -9.24
CA GLU A 144 -7.11 5.37 -10.63
C GLU A 144 -6.50 6.70 -11.10
N TYR A 145 -6.50 7.73 -10.25
CA TYR A 145 -5.81 8.99 -10.54
C TYR A 145 -4.32 8.77 -10.81
N ILE A 146 -3.64 8.02 -9.93
CA ILE A 146 -2.21 7.68 -10.08
C ILE A 146 -2.00 6.82 -11.34
N ALA A 147 -2.92 5.89 -11.64
CA ALA A 147 -2.85 5.06 -12.84
C ALA A 147 -2.97 5.88 -14.13
N CYS A 148 -3.86 6.88 -14.16
CA CYS A 148 -3.97 7.79 -15.30
C CYS A 148 -2.67 8.59 -15.53
N ILE A 149 -2.01 9.02 -14.45
CA ILE A 149 -0.70 9.68 -14.56
C ILE A 149 0.32 8.70 -15.15
N ALA A 150 0.38 7.46 -14.63
CA ALA A 150 1.30 6.44 -15.11
C ALA A 150 1.08 6.08 -16.59
N ASP A 151 -0.18 6.03 -17.03
CA ASP A 151 -0.53 5.74 -18.44
C ASP A 151 -0.13 6.87 -19.40
N SER A 152 -0.02 8.11 -18.89
CA SER A 152 0.43 9.25 -19.70
C SER A 152 1.94 9.22 -19.99
N ALA A 153 2.70 8.42 -19.25
CA ALA A 153 4.13 8.24 -19.51
C ALA A 153 4.32 7.44 -20.81
N VAL A 154 5.17 7.95 -21.70
CA VAL A 154 5.51 7.31 -23.00
C VAL A 154 6.47 6.13 -22.76
N SER A 155 6.01 5.12 -22.02
CA SER A 155 6.83 3.97 -21.64
C SER A 155 6.03 2.69 -21.87
N ALA A 156 6.72 1.61 -22.27
CA ALA A 156 6.13 0.28 -22.37
C ALA A 156 5.61 -0.26 -21.02
N TYR A 157 6.06 0.34 -19.93
CA TYR A 157 5.62 0.04 -18.58
C TYR A 157 5.03 1.29 -17.94
N PRO A 158 3.69 1.40 -17.80
CA PRO A 158 3.05 2.52 -17.14
C PRO A 158 3.64 2.73 -15.74
N SER A 159 4.25 3.88 -15.52
CA SER A 159 4.91 4.22 -14.25
C SER A 159 4.76 5.71 -13.95
N PHE A 160 4.72 6.05 -12.67
CA PHE A 160 4.69 7.42 -12.20
C PHE A 160 5.97 7.75 -11.40
N ASN A 161 6.30 9.02 -11.33
CA ASN A 161 7.39 9.48 -10.47
C ASN A 161 6.86 9.79 -9.06
N PRO A 162 7.66 9.60 -8.00
CA PRO A 162 7.26 9.97 -6.65
C PRO A 162 6.76 11.43 -6.53
N SER A 163 7.32 12.36 -7.33
CA SER A 163 6.88 13.76 -7.40
C SER A 163 5.41 13.93 -7.80
N ASP A 164 4.86 13.00 -8.57
CA ASP A 164 3.51 13.12 -9.10
C ASP A 164 2.44 12.93 -8.03
N ILE A 165 2.76 12.19 -6.97
CA ILE A 165 1.85 11.98 -5.83
C ILE A 165 2.05 13.00 -4.70
N MET A 166 3.18 13.69 -4.66
CA MET A 166 3.52 14.63 -3.59
C MET A 166 2.53 15.79 -3.44
N GLY A 167 1.94 16.22 -4.54
CA GLY A 167 0.96 17.30 -4.59
C GLY A 167 -0.47 16.90 -4.20
N ILE A 168 -0.74 15.60 -3.97
CA ILE A 168 -2.08 15.14 -3.60
C ILE A 168 -2.44 15.71 -2.23
N LYS A 169 -3.64 16.26 -2.15
CA LYS A 169 -4.18 16.87 -0.92
C LYS A 169 -5.13 15.91 -0.23
N PHE A 170 -4.86 15.67 1.03
CA PHE A 170 -5.71 14.85 1.89
C PHE A 170 -6.35 15.67 3.00
N SER A 171 -7.53 15.25 3.42
CA SER A 171 -8.28 15.86 4.51
C SER A 171 -8.30 14.89 5.69
N PHE A 172 -7.85 15.37 6.87
CA PHE A 172 -7.73 14.54 8.05
C PHE A 172 -8.71 15.01 9.14
N PRO A 173 -9.53 14.11 9.71
CA PRO A 173 -10.26 14.38 10.94
C PRO A 173 -9.29 14.46 12.13
N ASN A 174 -9.79 14.64 13.35
CA ASN A 174 -8.94 14.53 14.53
C ASN A 174 -8.30 13.14 14.63
N ILE A 175 -7.18 13.05 15.34
CA ILE A 175 -6.35 11.82 15.41
C ILE A 175 -7.12 10.64 16.03
N GLU A 176 -8.06 10.88 16.94
CA GLU A 176 -8.85 9.83 17.57
C GLU A 176 -9.79 9.15 16.58
N ILE A 177 -10.43 9.94 15.71
CA ILE A 177 -11.25 9.39 14.62
C ILE A 177 -10.39 8.61 13.61
N GLN A 178 -9.21 9.15 13.24
CA GLN A 178 -8.28 8.45 12.37
C GLN A 178 -7.91 7.08 12.94
N LYS A 179 -7.50 7.03 14.20
CA LYS A 179 -7.15 5.79 14.89
C LYS A 179 -8.33 4.82 14.94
N SER A 180 -9.50 5.30 15.30
CA SER A 180 -10.70 4.44 15.36
C SER A 180 -11.01 3.78 14.00
N ILE A 181 -10.90 4.53 12.91
CA ILE A 181 -11.10 4.00 11.56
C ILE A 181 -9.98 3.01 11.19
N ALA A 182 -8.73 3.36 11.48
CA ALA A 182 -7.58 2.50 11.22
C ALA A 182 -7.62 1.20 12.03
N ASP A 183 -8.13 1.24 13.25
CA ASP A 183 -8.27 0.04 14.10
C ASP A 183 -9.36 -0.90 13.56
N VAL A 184 -10.48 -0.37 13.09
CA VAL A 184 -11.51 -1.18 12.41
C VAL A 184 -10.93 -1.87 11.19
N TRP A 185 -10.21 -1.13 10.34
CA TRP A 185 -9.54 -1.70 9.18
C TRP A 185 -8.52 -2.79 9.59
N SER A 186 -7.66 -2.51 10.58
CA SER A 186 -6.65 -3.46 11.06
C SER A 186 -7.30 -4.77 11.55
N ASN A 187 -8.46 -4.68 12.21
CA ASN A 187 -9.21 -5.86 12.65
C ASN A 187 -9.71 -6.71 11.46
N PHE A 188 -10.14 -6.07 10.36
CA PHE A 188 -10.50 -6.80 9.14
C PHE A 188 -9.28 -7.45 8.49
N GLU A 189 -8.15 -6.74 8.36
CA GLU A 189 -6.91 -7.29 7.82
C GLU A 189 -6.44 -8.51 8.62
N ASN A 190 -6.47 -8.42 9.96
CA ASN A 190 -6.11 -9.53 10.82
C ASN A 190 -7.02 -10.75 10.61
N LYS A 191 -8.33 -10.53 10.44
CA LYS A 191 -9.27 -11.62 10.14
C LYS A 191 -9.00 -12.24 8.77
N ILE A 192 -8.73 -11.43 7.76
CA ILE A 192 -8.39 -11.92 6.42
C ILE A 192 -7.11 -12.74 6.48
N ALA A 193 -6.07 -12.25 7.17
CA ALA A 193 -4.82 -12.96 7.34
C ALA A 193 -5.01 -14.30 8.08
N LEU A 194 -5.82 -14.30 9.15
CA LEU A 194 -6.15 -15.52 9.87
C LEU A 194 -6.88 -16.54 8.99
N ASN A 195 -7.89 -16.10 8.24
CA ASN A 195 -8.65 -16.97 7.34
C ASN A 195 -7.76 -17.56 6.23
N ARG A 196 -6.83 -16.78 5.66
CA ARG A 196 -5.84 -17.29 4.71
C ARG A 196 -5.00 -18.40 5.33
N ARG A 197 -4.44 -18.17 6.54
CA ARG A 197 -3.65 -19.18 7.26
C ARG A 197 -4.46 -20.44 7.55
N ILE A 198 -5.74 -20.32 7.90
CA ILE A 198 -6.62 -21.46 8.10
C ILE A 198 -6.79 -22.23 6.78
N ASN A 199 -7.07 -21.53 5.68
CA ASN A 199 -7.26 -22.13 4.36
C ASN A 199 -5.97 -22.85 3.88
N ASP A 200 -4.80 -22.25 4.09
CA ASP A 200 -3.51 -22.84 3.72
C ASP A 200 -3.21 -24.13 4.50
N ASN A 201 -3.75 -24.26 5.72
CA ASN A 201 -3.60 -25.45 6.56
C ASN A 201 -4.71 -26.50 6.37
N LEU A 202 -5.76 -26.21 5.58
CA LEU A 202 -6.78 -27.20 5.29
C LEU A 202 -6.27 -28.21 4.28
N PRO A 203 -6.49 -29.53 4.52
CA PRO A 203 -6.13 -30.55 3.53
C PRO A 203 -6.90 -30.27 2.23
N LEU A 204 -6.20 -30.35 1.11
CA LEU A 204 -6.85 -30.25 -0.21
C LEU A 204 -7.95 -31.31 -0.30
N PRO A 205 -9.18 -30.92 -0.67
CA PRO A 205 -10.25 -31.91 -0.85
C PRO A 205 -9.81 -32.91 -1.90
N ASP A 206 -9.83 -34.17 -1.56
CA ASP A 206 -9.51 -35.28 -2.48
C ASP A 206 -10.37 -35.14 -3.74
N HIS A 207 -9.77 -35.38 -4.90
CA HIS A 207 -10.44 -35.31 -6.21
C HIS A 207 -11.71 -36.20 -6.26
N SER A 208 -11.74 -37.29 -5.51
CA SER A 208 -12.90 -38.17 -5.38
C SER A 208 -14.11 -37.47 -4.73
N SER A 209 -13.88 -36.57 -3.77
CA SER A 209 -14.93 -35.84 -3.07
C SER A 209 -15.59 -34.75 -3.95
N ARG A 210 -14.87 -34.17 -4.91
CA ARG A 210 -15.43 -33.18 -5.86
C ARG A 210 -16.42 -33.82 -6.84
N VAL A 211 -16.19 -35.06 -7.25
CA VAL A 211 -17.08 -35.78 -8.18
C VAL A 211 -18.38 -36.20 -7.49
N ALA A 212 -18.37 -36.47 -6.18
CA ALA A 212 -19.56 -36.86 -5.41
C ALA A 212 -20.53 -35.66 -5.23
N ILE A 213 -20.02 -34.43 -5.01
CA ILE A 213 -20.86 -33.23 -4.82
C ILE A 213 -21.61 -32.87 -6.12
N ILE A 214 -20.99 -33.05 -7.28
CA ILE A 214 -21.60 -32.73 -8.58
C ILE A 214 -22.69 -33.78 -8.95
N ARG A 215 -22.59 -35.01 -8.48
CA ARG A 215 -23.60 -36.06 -8.76
C ARG A 215 -24.87 -35.96 -7.93
N HIS A 216 -24.87 -35.19 -6.85
CA HIS A 216 -26.06 -34.99 -5.99
C HIS A 216 -26.81 -33.69 -6.29
N ALA A 217 -26.33 -32.88 -7.22
CA ALA A 217 -26.92 -31.60 -7.68
C ALA A 217 -27.53 -31.68 -9.10
N ALA A 218 -27.74 -32.88 -9.65
CA ALA A 218 -28.35 -33.09 -10.99
C ALA A 218 -29.70 -33.80 -10.82
#